data_72c4294fa8dfda08dc2eaa9df4d3c2d1
#
_entry.id   72c4294fa8dfda08dc2eaa9df4d3c2d1
#
_cell.length_a   1.000
_cell.length_b   1.000
_cell.length_c   1.000
_cell.angle_alpha   90.00
_cell.angle_beta   90.00
_cell.angle_gamma   90.00
#
_symmetry.space_group_name_H-M   'P 1'
#
loop_
_entity.id
_entity.type
_entity.pdbx_description
1 polymer ?
#
loop_
_entity_poly.entity_id
_entity_poly.type
_entity_poly.pdbx_seq_one_letter_code
_entity_poly.pdbx_strand_id
1 'polypeptide(L)'
;MPASSTKNSLLRRLSQSGLLMGLTAALLSGAPAHAAPKDKVTVSVVLALAAGEWSTEILAGANAAAKDLNGKVNIRVTGPTTFDPQRQAQMFLAELETKPDAIVVVNVAPPLFTQPALDAQARGAKIVWINVPPMPDVKNALFVASDAFAMGQTGGEIIVAELEKSLGKPAAEITGDVVNAVEVPGLSVLENRLAGQISYLKKKMPKINVLTEFDSKPDRERNFALWDQAIRKSPNALVYLDTGEEGEENIPKILAADNIKRPFVSCDTPEEVRDDIAQGLITAAVPANFFSQSYLAVYIAAQAVLQDKPFPVGWVKVPHVTVDKKNIAAYQKAWEKPETGLRAFYSAQIEATRDHIPAKLPDPDLYTHPQQ
;
A
#
# COMPACT_ATOMS: atom_id res chain seq x y z
N MET A 1 11.65 52.47 77.63
CA MET A 1 11.02 52.23 78.98
C MET A 1 9.99 51.14 78.76
N PRO A 2 9.73 50.33 79.75
CA PRO A 2 10.59 49.23 80.19
C PRO A 2 9.84 47.90 80.16
N ALA A 3 10.61 46.92 80.23
CA ALA A 3 10.72 45.87 81.27
C ALA A 3 9.72 44.72 81.06
N SER A 4 10.04 43.61 81.21
CA SER A 4 10.82 42.70 82.04
C SER A 4 10.04 41.36 82.13
N SER A 5 10.73 40.39 82.08
CA SER A 5 11.19 39.44 83.10
C SER A 5 10.31 38.21 83.19
N THR A 6 10.71 37.06 83.30
CA THR A 6 11.73 36.24 83.91
C THR A 6 11.26 34.77 83.93
N LYS A 7 12.19 33.84 83.68
CA LYS A 7 12.49 32.63 84.54
C LYS A 7 11.35 31.61 84.82
N ASN A 8 11.50 30.34 84.68
CA ASN A 8 12.49 29.35 85.18
C ASN A 8 12.07 27.97 84.64
N SER A 9 12.96 27.22 84.06
CA SER A 9 13.67 26.06 84.65
C SER A 9 12.81 24.99 85.30
N LEU A 10 12.87 23.80 84.79
CA LEU A 10 13.34 22.63 85.56
C LEU A 10 13.36 21.37 84.74
N LEU A 11 14.50 20.78 84.78
CA LEU A 11 14.91 19.46 84.32
C LEU A 11 13.95 18.34 84.79
N ARG A 12 13.74 17.35 83.90
CA ARG A 12 13.89 15.95 84.33
C ARG A 12 14.17 15.04 83.11
N ARG A 13 15.19 14.29 83.28
CA ARG A 13 15.74 13.19 82.50
C ARG A 13 14.80 11.98 82.46
N LEU A 14 15.04 11.14 81.48
CA LEU A 14 14.88 9.68 81.31
C LEU A 14 13.93 9.38 80.18
N SER A 15 14.14 8.52 79.26
CA SER A 15 15.09 7.42 79.02
C SER A 15 15.00 6.97 77.60
N GLN A 16 16.05 6.38 77.14
CA GLN A 16 16.23 5.73 75.85
C GLN A 16 15.14 4.71 75.51
N SER A 17 14.62 4.71 74.27
CA SER A 17 14.32 3.47 73.60
C SER A 17 14.26 3.78 72.08
N GLY A 18 15.22 3.27 71.37
CA GLY A 18 15.32 3.41 69.92
C GLY A 18 14.24 2.65 69.19
N LEU A 19 13.75 3.26 68.12
CA LEU A 19 13.09 2.54 67.05
C LEU A 19 13.60 3.15 65.75
N LEU A 20 14.61 2.49 65.17
CA LEU A 20 15.00 2.68 63.76
C LEU A 20 13.83 2.21 62.89
N MET A 21 13.05 3.12 62.36
CA MET A 21 12.22 2.84 61.19
C MET A 21 13.06 3.02 59.93
N GLY A 22 13.53 1.89 59.41
CA GLY A 22 14.13 1.82 58.08
C GLY A 22 13.11 2.18 57.02
N LEU A 23 13.32 3.31 56.32
CA LEU A 23 12.63 3.67 55.09
C LEU A 23 13.22 2.80 53.98
N THR A 24 12.64 1.62 53.77
CA THR A 24 12.85 0.87 52.52
C THR A 24 12.09 1.60 51.41
N ALA A 25 12.81 2.45 50.66
CA ALA A 25 12.37 2.92 49.37
C ALA A 25 12.29 1.72 48.42
N ALA A 26 11.09 1.15 48.25
CA ALA A 26 10.80 0.21 47.21
C ALA A 26 10.90 0.98 45.89
N LEU A 27 12.02 0.82 45.19
CA LEU A 27 12.15 1.12 43.80
C LEU A 27 11.18 0.18 43.03
N LEU A 28 9.95 0.61 42.85
CA LEU A 28 9.05 0.06 41.88
C LEU A 28 9.68 0.36 40.49
N SER A 29 10.54 -0.56 40.02
CA SER A 29 10.89 -0.67 38.64
C SER A 29 9.58 -0.93 37.89
N GLY A 30 8.99 0.13 37.34
CA GLY A 30 7.85 0.04 36.46
C GLY A 30 8.25 -0.76 35.21
N ALA A 31 8.04 -2.07 35.28
CA ALA A 31 7.94 -2.83 34.04
C ALA A 31 6.85 -2.17 33.18
N PRO A 32 7.07 -1.99 31.88
CA PRO A 32 6.02 -1.46 31.02
C PRO A 32 4.77 -2.34 31.23
N ALA A 33 3.70 -1.73 31.69
CA ALA A 33 2.43 -2.42 31.83
C ALA A 33 1.99 -2.87 30.45
N HIS A 34 2.18 -4.15 30.14
CA HIS A 34 1.57 -4.75 28.97
C HIS A 34 0.06 -4.62 29.14
N ALA A 35 -0.58 -3.99 28.16
CA ALA A 35 -2.04 -3.92 28.15
C ALA A 35 -2.59 -5.36 28.09
N ALA A 36 -3.64 -5.65 28.85
CA ALA A 36 -4.27 -6.97 28.79
C ALA A 36 -4.74 -7.27 27.35
N PRO A 37 -4.62 -8.53 26.90
CA PRO A 37 -5.12 -8.94 25.58
C PRO A 37 -6.56 -8.47 25.39
N LYS A 38 -6.86 -7.86 24.23
CA LYS A 38 -8.21 -7.40 23.91
C LYS A 38 -9.03 -8.53 23.31
N ASP A 39 -10.29 -8.65 23.70
CA ASP A 39 -11.22 -9.61 23.11
C ASP A 39 -11.68 -9.18 21.70
N LYS A 40 -11.70 -7.87 21.44
CA LYS A 40 -12.05 -7.25 20.16
C LYS A 40 -11.11 -6.10 19.83
N VAL A 41 -10.84 -5.94 18.54
CA VAL A 41 -9.97 -4.91 17.98
C VAL A 41 -10.74 -4.11 16.94
N THR A 42 -10.59 -2.79 16.96
CA THR A 42 -11.10 -1.91 15.90
C THR A 42 -9.96 -1.51 14.97
N VAL A 43 -10.08 -1.87 13.71
CA VAL A 43 -9.16 -1.44 12.64
C VAL A 43 -9.90 -0.48 11.72
N SER A 44 -9.36 0.71 11.57
CA SER A 44 -9.90 1.71 10.65
C SER A 44 -9.17 1.65 9.32
N VAL A 45 -9.91 1.66 8.22
CA VAL A 45 -9.38 1.67 6.85
C VAL A 45 -9.67 3.05 6.24
N VAL A 46 -8.61 3.79 5.95
CA VAL A 46 -8.69 5.12 5.35
C VAL A 46 -8.38 5.01 3.87
N LEU A 47 -9.41 5.08 3.05
CA LEU A 47 -9.33 4.96 1.59
C LEU A 47 -8.91 6.31 0.97
N ALA A 48 -8.23 6.25 -0.17
CA ALA A 48 -7.95 7.46 -0.96
C ALA A 48 -9.17 7.93 -1.77
N LEU A 49 -10.05 6.99 -2.10
CA LEU A 49 -11.34 7.21 -2.76
C LEU A 49 -12.30 6.14 -2.25
N ALA A 50 -13.46 6.52 -1.71
CA ALA A 50 -14.47 5.58 -1.19
C ALA A 50 -15.43 5.10 -2.29
N ALA A 51 -14.96 4.99 -3.52
CA ALA A 51 -15.71 4.55 -4.68
C ALA A 51 -14.79 3.79 -5.64
N GLY A 52 -15.39 3.06 -6.59
CA GLY A 52 -14.64 2.28 -7.58
C GLY A 52 -14.25 0.88 -7.12
N GLU A 53 -13.70 0.12 -8.05
CA GLU A 53 -13.42 -1.30 -7.83
C GLU A 53 -12.21 -1.54 -6.95
N TRP A 54 -11.16 -0.73 -7.07
CA TRP A 54 -10.00 -0.85 -6.21
C TRP A 54 -10.33 -0.66 -4.72
N SER A 55 -11.26 0.25 -4.41
CA SER A 55 -11.78 0.41 -3.04
C SER A 55 -12.60 -0.81 -2.61
N THR A 56 -13.39 -1.39 -3.52
CA THR A 56 -14.11 -2.64 -3.28
C THR A 56 -13.14 -3.78 -2.98
N GLU A 57 -12.04 -3.87 -3.73
CA GLU A 57 -10.99 -4.88 -3.51
C GLU A 57 -10.32 -4.73 -2.13
N ILE A 58 -9.97 -3.50 -1.74
CA ILE A 58 -9.40 -3.20 -0.42
C ILE A 58 -10.36 -3.61 0.70
N LEU A 59 -11.63 -3.23 0.58
CA LEU A 59 -12.64 -3.56 1.59
C LEU A 59 -12.91 -5.05 1.67
N ALA A 60 -12.95 -5.74 0.54
CA ALA A 60 -13.11 -7.18 0.49
C ALA A 60 -11.95 -7.89 1.22
N GLY A 61 -10.72 -7.43 1.05
CA GLY A 61 -9.55 -7.96 1.76
C GLY A 61 -9.62 -7.70 3.27
N ALA A 62 -9.98 -6.49 3.68
CA ALA A 62 -10.14 -6.15 5.09
C ALA A 62 -11.21 -7.00 5.79
N ASN A 63 -12.38 -7.15 5.15
CA ASN A 63 -13.49 -7.94 5.67
C ASN A 63 -13.15 -9.43 5.73
N ALA A 64 -12.47 -9.96 4.71
CA ALA A 64 -12.01 -11.35 4.72
C ALA A 64 -11.05 -11.62 5.89
N ALA A 65 -10.11 -10.70 6.18
CA ALA A 65 -9.23 -10.80 7.32
C ALA A 65 -9.99 -10.77 8.66
N ALA A 66 -10.97 -9.88 8.79
CA ALA A 66 -11.82 -9.80 9.99
C ALA A 66 -12.60 -11.10 10.21
N LYS A 67 -13.08 -11.73 9.14
CA LYS A 67 -13.78 -13.01 9.17
C LYS A 67 -12.86 -14.16 9.58
N ASP A 68 -11.67 -14.24 9.00
CA ASP A 68 -10.66 -15.25 9.35
C ASP A 68 -10.16 -15.10 10.80
N LEU A 69 -10.34 -13.93 11.42
CA LEU A 69 -10.10 -13.67 12.83
C LEU A 69 -11.34 -13.90 13.72
N ASN A 70 -12.31 -14.70 13.24
CA ASN A 70 -13.49 -15.16 13.98
C ASN A 70 -14.33 -14.04 14.61
N GLY A 71 -14.50 -12.92 13.91
CA GLY A 71 -15.30 -11.78 14.35
C GLY A 71 -14.70 -10.97 15.51
N LYS A 72 -13.43 -11.17 15.81
CA LYS A 72 -12.69 -10.39 16.81
C LYS A 72 -12.24 -9.01 16.29
N VAL A 73 -12.48 -8.71 15.03
CA VAL A 73 -12.10 -7.45 14.41
C VAL A 73 -13.33 -6.72 13.92
N ASN A 74 -13.44 -5.45 14.31
CA ASN A 74 -14.41 -4.51 13.77
C ASN A 74 -13.71 -3.60 12.75
N ILE A 75 -14.17 -3.62 11.50
CA ILE A 75 -13.65 -2.76 10.45
C ILE A 75 -14.48 -1.47 10.41
N ARG A 76 -13.80 -0.33 10.51
CA ARG A 76 -14.38 0.98 10.21
C ARG A 76 -13.76 1.51 8.92
N VAL A 77 -14.57 2.17 8.11
CA VAL A 77 -14.13 2.66 6.80
C VAL A 77 -14.41 4.15 6.70
N THR A 78 -13.42 4.88 6.21
CA THR A 78 -13.56 6.30 5.86
C THR A 78 -12.75 6.61 4.62
N GLY A 79 -13.10 7.69 3.92
CA GLY A 79 -12.41 8.14 2.72
C GLY A 79 -13.27 9.15 1.95
N PRO A 80 -12.66 10.01 1.12
CA PRO A 80 -13.39 10.94 0.27
C PRO A 80 -14.15 10.19 -0.84
N THR A 81 -15.24 10.77 -1.33
CA THR A 81 -16.04 10.22 -2.44
C THR A 81 -15.53 10.64 -3.83
N THR A 82 -14.58 11.55 -3.88
CA THR A 82 -13.84 11.96 -5.07
C THR A 82 -12.35 11.93 -4.76
N PHE A 83 -11.49 11.79 -5.77
CA PHE A 83 -10.04 11.81 -5.56
C PHE A 83 -9.60 13.18 -5.04
N ASP A 84 -9.42 13.28 -3.73
CA ASP A 84 -9.03 14.50 -3.01
C ASP A 84 -8.05 14.16 -1.88
N PRO A 85 -6.74 14.23 -2.14
CA PRO A 85 -5.70 13.92 -1.16
C PRO A 85 -5.74 14.79 0.09
N GLN A 86 -6.14 16.07 -0.02
CA GLN A 86 -6.27 16.96 1.13
C GLN A 86 -7.42 16.51 2.04
N ARG A 87 -8.55 16.17 1.44
CA ARG A 87 -9.71 15.64 2.17
C ARG A 87 -9.38 14.30 2.83
N GLN A 88 -8.64 13.43 2.13
CA GLN A 88 -8.18 12.17 2.70
C GLN A 88 -7.33 12.40 3.95
N ALA A 89 -6.35 13.33 3.90
CA ALA A 89 -5.51 13.64 5.04
C ALA A 89 -6.32 14.18 6.24
N GLN A 90 -7.34 15.02 5.99
CA GLN A 90 -8.25 15.49 7.04
C GLN A 90 -9.04 14.33 7.67
N MET A 91 -9.53 13.38 6.86
CA MET A 91 -10.25 12.21 7.34
C MET A 91 -9.34 11.24 8.10
N PHE A 92 -8.08 11.10 7.69
CA PHE A 92 -7.07 10.36 8.44
C PHE A 92 -6.84 10.96 9.84
N LEU A 93 -6.68 12.30 9.93
CA LEU A 93 -6.55 13.01 11.21
C LEU A 93 -7.79 12.79 12.10
N ALA A 94 -8.99 12.95 11.55
CA ALA A 94 -10.23 12.72 12.28
C ALA A 94 -10.33 11.28 12.80
N GLU A 95 -9.89 10.30 12.00
CA GLU A 95 -9.89 8.90 12.40
C GLU A 95 -8.88 8.61 13.51
N LEU A 96 -7.70 9.24 13.51
CA LEU A 96 -6.71 9.14 14.58
C LEU A 96 -7.27 9.59 15.94
N GLU A 97 -8.11 10.63 15.97
CA GLU A 97 -8.73 11.13 17.20
C GLU A 97 -9.77 10.15 17.79
N THR A 98 -10.31 9.24 16.99
CA THR A 98 -11.20 8.17 17.49
C THR A 98 -10.45 7.05 18.19
N LYS A 99 -9.10 7.06 18.16
CA LYS A 99 -8.20 6.11 18.81
C LYS A 99 -8.51 4.64 18.48
N PRO A 100 -8.56 4.25 17.19
CA PRO A 100 -8.68 2.85 16.83
C PRO A 100 -7.45 2.07 17.29
N ASP A 101 -7.56 0.76 17.37
CA ASP A 101 -6.43 -0.10 17.73
C ASP A 101 -5.34 -0.15 16.67
N ALA A 102 -5.73 0.00 15.40
CA ALA A 102 -4.83 0.22 14.28
C ALA A 102 -5.55 0.97 13.15
N ILE A 103 -4.76 1.63 12.29
CA ILE A 103 -5.24 2.30 11.07
C ILE A 103 -4.50 1.70 9.88
N VAL A 104 -5.24 1.29 8.85
CA VAL A 104 -4.73 0.94 7.53
C VAL A 104 -5.02 2.10 6.60
N VAL A 105 -4.02 2.58 5.88
CA VAL A 105 -4.17 3.74 4.99
C VAL A 105 -3.53 3.51 3.62
N VAL A 106 -4.27 3.86 2.56
CA VAL A 106 -3.74 4.01 1.20
C VAL A 106 -3.32 5.46 1.04
N ASN A 107 -2.04 5.71 1.05
CA ASN A 107 -1.49 7.05 1.04
C ASN A 107 -1.16 7.48 -0.40
N VAL A 108 -1.97 8.37 -0.98
CA VAL A 108 -1.74 8.87 -2.35
C VAL A 108 -0.99 10.21 -2.40
N ALA A 109 -0.71 10.81 -1.23
CA ALA A 109 0.06 12.04 -1.12
C ALA A 109 0.93 12.02 0.14
N PRO A 110 2.00 11.22 0.18
CA PRO A 110 2.81 10.98 1.38
C PRO A 110 3.20 12.21 2.20
N PRO A 111 3.57 13.35 1.59
CA PRO A 111 3.90 14.54 2.38
C PRO A 111 2.79 15.04 3.30
N LEU A 112 1.52 14.91 2.91
CA LEU A 112 0.38 15.36 3.70
C LEU A 112 0.16 14.52 4.97
N PHE A 113 0.64 13.29 4.97
CA PHE A 113 0.46 12.34 6.07
C PHE A 113 1.64 12.29 7.03
N THR A 114 2.79 12.86 6.66
CA THR A 114 4.04 12.73 7.41
C THR A 114 3.91 13.23 8.85
N GLN A 115 3.61 14.51 9.03
CA GLN A 115 3.51 15.07 10.39
C GLN A 115 2.37 14.46 11.20
N PRO A 116 1.14 14.29 10.65
CA PRO A 116 0.07 13.57 11.33
C PRO A 116 0.45 12.17 11.81
N ALA A 117 1.18 11.41 11.00
CA ALA A 117 1.62 10.07 11.35
C ALA A 117 2.67 10.08 12.48
N LEU A 118 3.66 10.98 12.41
CA LEU A 118 4.68 11.14 13.46
C LEU A 118 4.04 11.48 14.80
N ASP A 119 3.12 12.44 14.82
CA ASP A 119 2.41 12.86 16.04
C ASP A 119 1.54 11.71 16.60
N ALA A 120 0.91 10.95 15.74
CA ALA A 120 0.11 9.80 16.14
C ALA A 120 0.97 8.64 16.66
N GLN A 121 2.09 8.33 16.02
CA GLN A 121 3.04 7.31 16.48
C GLN A 121 3.64 7.67 17.84
N ALA A 122 3.96 8.95 18.09
CA ALA A 122 4.42 9.42 19.39
C ALA A 122 3.38 9.18 20.51
N ARG A 123 2.09 9.11 20.17
CA ARG A 123 0.98 8.76 21.06
C ARG A 123 0.64 7.26 21.08
N GLY A 124 1.44 6.42 20.43
CA GLY A 124 1.28 4.96 20.39
C GLY A 124 0.32 4.44 19.30
N ALA A 125 -0.10 5.26 18.35
CA ALA A 125 -0.94 4.80 17.25
C ALA A 125 -0.22 3.79 16.35
N LYS A 126 -0.92 2.73 15.96
CA LYS A 126 -0.43 1.69 15.06
C LYS A 126 -0.95 1.98 13.65
N ILE A 127 -0.05 2.36 12.76
CA ILE A 127 -0.38 2.73 11.37
C ILE A 127 0.23 1.71 10.42
N VAL A 128 -0.60 1.17 9.53
CA VAL A 128 -0.20 0.29 8.43
C VAL A 128 -0.42 1.01 7.11
N TRP A 129 0.63 1.12 6.34
CA TRP A 129 0.60 1.70 5.01
C TRP A 129 0.43 0.59 3.98
N ILE A 130 -0.45 0.77 3.01
CA ILE A 130 -0.60 -0.15 1.89
C ILE A 130 -0.41 0.58 0.57
N ASN A 131 0.08 -0.13 -0.44
CA ASN A 131 0.35 0.30 -1.80
C ASN A 131 1.43 1.38 -1.94
N VAL A 132 1.29 2.53 -1.29
CA VAL A 132 2.26 3.64 -1.34
C VAL A 132 2.94 3.75 0.02
N PRO A 133 4.29 3.76 0.08
CA PRO A 133 5.00 3.86 1.34
C PRO A 133 4.83 5.24 1.98
N PRO A 134 5.00 5.35 3.30
CA PRO A 134 5.12 6.65 3.94
C PRO A 134 6.40 7.36 3.51
N MET A 135 6.50 8.66 3.81
CA MET A 135 7.79 9.37 3.66
C MET A 135 8.86 8.74 4.56
N PRO A 136 10.14 8.79 4.17
CA PRO A 136 11.26 8.20 4.92
C PRO A 136 11.41 8.69 6.38
N ASP A 137 10.87 9.87 6.69
CA ASP A 137 10.87 10.42 8.05
C ASP A 137 9.94 9.64 8.99
N VAL A 138 8.91 8.98 8.48
CA VAL A 138 7.98 8.15 9.25
C VAL A 138 8.65 6.82 9.57
N LYS A 139 9.49 6.82 10.60
CA LYS A 139 10.13 5.59 11.11
C LYS A 139 9.09 4.70 11.80
N ASN A 140 9.45 3.46 12.10
CA ASN A 140 8.57 2.49 12.75
C ASN A 140 7.25 2.25 11.99
N ALA A 141 7.28 2.33 10.67
CA ALA A 141 6.15 2.06 9.81
C ALA A 141 6.05 0.56 9.46
N LEU A 142 4.84 0.02 9.51
CA LEU A 142 4.51 -1.22 8.83
C LEU A 142 3.98 -0.88 7.44
N PHE A 143 4.64 -1.37 6.41
CA PHE A 143 4.26 -1.20 5.02
C PHE A 143 3.93 -2.57 4.42
N VAL A 144 2.75 -2.71 3.81
CA VAL A 144 2.28 -3.96 3.19
C VAL A 144 1.94 -3.66 1.74
N ALA A 145 2.79 -4.10 0.82
CA ALA A 145 2.62 -3.80 -0.60
C ALA A 145 3.35 -4.79 -1.51
N SER A 146 2.89 -4.90 -2.75
CA SER A 146 3.63 -5.54 -3.82
C SER A 146 4.81 -4.67 -4.26
N ASP A 147 5.85 -5.29 -4.81
CA ASP A 147 7.00 -4.59 -5.35
C ASP A 147 6.66 -4.01 -6.73
N ALA A 148 6.37 -2.72 -6.80
CA ALA A 148 5.92 -2.06 -8.02
C ALA A 148 6.95 -2.12 -9.15
N PHE A 149 8.24 -2.04 -8.83
CA PHE A 149 9.29 -2.17 -9.84
C PHE A 149 9.34 -3.60 -10.40
N ALA A 150 9.26 -4.61 -9.54
CA ALA A 150 9.22 -6.01 -9.97
C ALA A 150 7.94 -6.32 -10.77
N MET A 151 6.79 -5.74 -10.40
CA MET A 151 5.56 -5.81 -11.20
C MET A 151 5.77 -5.23 -12.60
N GLY A 152 6.39 -4.06 -12.68
CA GLY A 152 6.76 -3.43 -13.95
C GLY A 152 7.68 -4.33 -14.78
N GLN A 153 8.70 -4.95 -14.18
CA GLN A 153 9.58 -5.88 -14.87
C GLN A 153 8.80 -7.09 -15.44
N THR A 154 7.85 -7.63 -14.69
CA THR A 154 6.96 -8.72 -15.18
C THR A 154 6.12 -8.24 -16.35
N GLY A 155 5.56 -7.03 -16.30
CA GLY A 155 4.85 -6.43 -17.44
C GLY A 155 5.74 -6.27 -18.68
N GLY A 156 6.96 -5.80 -18.48
CA GLY A 156 7.97 -5.69 -19.55
C GLY A 156 8.32 -7.05 -20.16
N GLU A 157 8.43 -8.10 -19.36
CA GLU A 157 8.68 -9.47 -19.82
C GLU A 157 7.56 -9.97 -20.72
N ILE A 158 6.31 -9.77 -20.33
CA ILE A 158 5.13 -10.15 -21.12
C ILE A 158 5.13 -9.40 -22.45
N ILE A 159 5.40 -8.09 -22.45
CA ILE A 159 5.47 -7.26 -23.66
C ILE A 159 6.55 -7.78 -24.61
N VAL A 160 7.75 -8.05 -24.12
CA VAL A 160 8.86 -8.58 -24.93
C VAL A 160 8.46 -9.89 -25.60
N ALA A 161 7.90 -10.83 -24.83
CA ALA A 161 7.49 -12.13 -25.35
C ALA A 161 6.43 -12.01 -26.47
N GLU A 162 5.45 -11.12 -26.33
CA GLU A 162 4.44 -10.89 -27.36
C GLU A 162 5.02 -10.15 -28.59
N LEU A 163 5.98 -9.25 -28.42
CA LEU A 163 6.66 -8.61 -29.54
C LEU A 163 7.53 -9.59 -30.31
N GLU A 164 8.30 -10.46 -29.66
CA GLU A 164 9.08 -11.52 -30.29
C GLU A 164 8.17 -12.44 -31.13
N LYS A 165 7.05 -12.86 -30.54
CA LYS A 165 6.07 -13.71 -31.20
C LYS A 165 5.39 -13.04 -32.40
N SER A 166 4.95 -11.80 -32.25
CA SER A 166 4.20 -11.09 -33.29
C SER A 166 5.07 -10.62 -34.44
N LEU A 167 6.34 -10.25 -34.16
CA LEU A 167 7.28 -9.78 -35.16
C LEU A 167 8.16 -10.89 -35.78
N GLY A 168 8.17 -12.08 -35.16
CA GLY A 168 9.01 -13.20 -35.59
C GLY A 168 10.52 -12.90 -35.49
N LYS A 169 10.94 -12.05 -34.54
CA LYS A 169 12.32 -11.59 -34.36
C LYS A 169 12.77 -11.74 -32.94
N PRO A 170 14.05 -12.06 -32.67
CA PRO A 170 14.61 -11.99 -31.34
C PRO A 170 14.53 -10.58 -30.75
N ALA A 171 14.28 -10.45 -29.46
CA ALA A 171 14.13 -9.17 -28.77
C ALA A 171 15.29 -8.19 -29.06
N ALA A 172 16.54 -8.69 -29.07
CA ALA A 172 17.74 -7.88 -29.35
C ALA A 172 17.79 -7.25 -30.75
N GLU A 173 16.96 -7.71 -31.69
CA GLU A 173 16.88 -7.20 -33.07
C GLU A 173 15.68 -6.26 -33.28
N ILE A 174 14.75 -6.20 -32.30
CA ILE A 174 13.58 -5.33 -32.38
C ILE A 174 14.00 -3.87 -32.24
N THR A 175 13.50 -3.04 -33.17
CA THR A 175 13.72 -1.59 -33.18
C THR A 175 12.40 -0.88 -33.30
N GLY A 176 12.27 0.27 -32.67
CA GLY A 176 11.08 1.13 -32.74
C GLY A 176 10.89 1.95 -31.49
N ASP A 177 9.85 2.76 -31.49
CA ASP A 177 9.54 3.68 -30.42
C ASP A 177 8.70 3.02 -29.33
N VAL A 178 8.94 3.44 -28.08
CA VAL A 178 8.11 3.19 -26.91
C VAL A 178 7.53 4.52 -26.46
N VAL A 179 6.23 4.66 -26.48
CA VAL A 179 5.49 5.81 -25.94
C VAL A 179 5.12 5.49 -24.50
N ASN A 180 5.36 6.42 -23.60
CA ASN A 180 5.15 6.18 -22.17
C ASN A 180 4.62 7.43 -21.47
N ALA A 181 3.83 7.20 -20.42
CA ALA A 181 3.27 8.24 -19.57
C ALA A 181 3.10 7.77 -18.13
N VAL A 182 2.96 8.71 -17.22
CA VAL A 182 2.57 8.51 -15.82
C VAL A 182 1.33 9.34 -15.55
N GLU A 183 0.30 8.71 -14.98
CA GLU A 183 -0.97 9.37 -14.70
C GLU A 183 -0.88 10.42 -13.60
N VAL A 184 -0.10 10.15 -12.55
CA VAL A 184 0.15 11.07 -11.43
C VAL A 184 1.66 11.16 -11.19
N PRO A 185 2.35 12.11 -11.85
CA PRO A 185 3.78 12.33 -11.64
C PRO A 185 4.10 12.61 -10.16
N GLY A 186 5.17 11.99 -9.66
CA GLY A 186 5.58 12.05 -8.25
C GLY A 186 4.95 10.97 -7.37
N LEU A 187 4.01 10.18 -7.86
CA LEU A 187 3.47 9.04 -7.14
C LEU A 187 4.36 7.80 -7.35
N SER A 188 5.18 7.49 -6.36
CA SER A 188 6.26 6.50 -6.47
C SER A 188 5.83 5.12 -6.99
N VAL A 189 4.62 4.67 -6.66
CA VAL A 189 4.12 3.37 -7.11
C VAL A 189 3.94 3.32 -8.63
N LEU A 190 3.46 4.39 -9.24
CA LEU A 190 3.27 4.49 -10.69
C LEU A 190 4.62 4.64 -11.39
N GLU A 191 5.47 5.52 -10.89
CA GLU A 191 6.82 5.72 -11.44
C GLU A 191 7.68 4.44 -11.37
N ASN A 192 7.62 3.71 -10.25
CA ASN A 192 8.34 2.45 -10.12
C ASN A 192 7.83 1.36 -11.08
N ARG A 193 6.51 1.28 -11.31
CA ARG A 193 5.95 0.35 -12.31
C ARG A 193 6.47 0.66 -13.70
N LEU A 194 6.38 1.92 -14.12
CA LEU A 194 6.88 2.36 -15.42
C LEU A 194 8.39 2.13 -15.55
N ALA A 195 9.17 2.51 -14.53
CA ALA A 195 10.61 2.30 -14.51
C ALA A 195 10.98 0.81 -14.64
N GLY A 196 10.23 -0.07 -13.98
CA GLY A 196 10.39 -1.52 -14.08
C GLY A 196 10.13 -2.03 -15.50
N GLN A 197 9.03 -1.61 -16.14
CA GLN A 197 8.72 -1.95 -17.53
C GLN A 197 9.84 -1.47 -18.47
N ILE A 198 10.19 -0.20 -18.42
CA ILE A 198 11.23 0.40 -19.27
C ILE A 198 12.60 -0.25 -19.05
N SER A 199 12.96 -0.55 -17.80
CA SER A 199 14.22 -1.24 -17.47
C SER A 199 14.29 -2.60 -18.14
N TYR A 200 13.22 -3.40 -18.06
CA TYR A 200 13.18 -4.71 -18.71
C TYR A 200 13.22 -4.61 -20.23
N LEU A 201 12.43 -3.70 -20.80
CA LEU A 201 12.43 -3.45 -22.25
C LEU A 201 13.81 -3.06 -22.77
N LYS A 202 14.48 -2.08 -22.15
CA LYS A 202 15.83 -1.64 -22.54
C LYS A 202 16.86 -2.77 -22.42
N LYS A 203 16.75 -3.59 -21.37
CA LYS A 203 17.66 -4.73 -21.16
C LYS A 203 17.52 -5.79 -22.26
N LYS A 204 16.31 -6.07 -22.72
CA LYS A 204 16.04 -7.13 -23.72
C LYS A 204 16.05 -6.62 -25.15
N MET A 205 15.63 -5.39 -25.36
CA MET A 205 15.54 -4.73 -26.65
C MET A 205 16.44 -3.47 -26.67
N PRO A 206 17.77 -3.61 -26.73
CA PRO A 206 18.70 -2.47 -26.60
C PRO A 206 18.62 -1.44 -27.75
N LYS A 207 17.88 -1.75 -28.82
CA LYS A 207 17.74 -0.89 -30.02
C LYS A 207 16.43 -0.11 -30.04
N ILE A 208 15.60 -0.18 -29.00
CA ILE A 208 14.38 0.63 -28.91
C ILE A 208 14.70 2.08 -28.55
N ASN A 209 13.81 2.97 -28.96
CA ASN A 209 13.84 4.37 -28.59
C ASN A 209 12.69 4.67 -27.63
N VAL A 210 12.99 4.90 -26.36
CA VAL A 210 11.99 5.30 -25.36
C VAL A 210 11.79 6.80 -25.46
N LEU A 211 10.58 7.21 -25.86
CA LEU A 211 10.25 8.63 -26.02
C LEU A 211 10.15 9.33 -24.66
N THR A 212 10.18 10.67 -24.70
CA THR A 212 10.00 11.47 -23.49
C THR A 212 8.64 11.16 -22.86
N GLU A 213 8.66 10.86 -21.57
CA GLU A 213 7.47 10.65 -20.75
C GLU A 213 6.60 11.89 -20.70
N PHE A 214 5.29 11.71 -20.65
CA PHE A 214 4.34 12.78 -20.44
C PHE A 214 3.37 12.45 -19.29
N ASP A 215 2.73 13.49 -18.76
CA ASP A 215 1.72 13.40 -17.71
C ASP A 215 0.36 13.12 -18.37
N SER A 216 -0.15 11.89 -18.23
CA SER A 216 -1.39 11.44 -18.86
C SER A 216 -2.66 11.88 -18.12
N LYS A 217 -2.56 12.36 -16.88
CA LYS A 217 -3.64 12.87 -16.04
C LYS A 217 -4.62 11.82 -15.52
N PRO A 218 -5.05 11.95 -14.24
CA PRO A 218 -6.04 11.07 -13.61
C PRO A 218 -7.50 11.50 -13.86
N ASP A 219 -7.75 12.20 -14.95
CA ASP A 219 -9.08 12.59 -15.42
C ASP A 219 -9.35 11.86 -16.73
N ARG A 220 -10.37 11.04 -16.76
CA ARG A 220 -10.66 10.11 -17.88
C ARG A 220 -10.71 10.79 -19.24
N GLU A 221 -11.39 11.93 -19.35
CA GLU A 221 -11.55 12.62 -20.63
C GLU A 221 -10.23 13.24 -21.10
N ARG A 222 -9.49 13.86 -20.18
CA ARG A 222 -8.17 14.44 -20.49
C ARG A 222 -7.16 13.36 -20.82
N ASN A 223 -7.13 12.27 -20.05
CA ASN A 223 -6.28 11.12 -20.31
C ASN A 223 -6.56 10.56 -21.71
N PHE A 224 -7.83 10.35 -22.07
CA PHE A 224 -8.22 9.90 -23.39
C PHE A 224 -7.69 10.83 -24.50
N ALA A 225 -7.90 12.14 -24.35
CA ALA A 225 -7.47 13.11 -25.36
C ALA A 225 -5.94 13.15 -25.52
N LEU A 226 -5.19 13.03 -24.43
CA LEU A 226 -3.73 13.01 -24.44
C LEU A 226 -3.20 11.73 -25.10
N TRP A 227 -3.78 10.57 -24.79
CA TRP A 227 -3.41 9.30 -25.40
C TRP A 227 -3.84 9.20 -26.88
N ASP A 228 -5.02 9.69 -27.25
CA ASP A 228 -5.42 9.77 -28.67
C ASP A 228 -4.43 10.60 -29.48
N GLN A 229 -4.01 11.76 -28.96
CA GLN A 229 -2.99 12.59 -29.58
C GLN A 229 -1.63 11.86 -29.67
N ALA A 230 -1.19 11.21 -28.59
CA ALA A 230 0.11 10.51 -28.56
C ALA A 230 0.14 9.32 -29.53
N ILE A 231 -0.93 8.54 -29.60
CA ILE A 231 -1.07 7.39 -30.50
C ILE A 231 -1.10 7.86 -31.96
N ARG A 232 -1.87 8.90 -32.27
CA ARG A 232 -1.91 9.47 -33.67
C ARG A 232 -0.58 10.06 -34.10
N LYS A 233 0.21 10.59 -33.16
CA LYS A 233 1.56 11.11 -33.43
C LYS A 233 2.56 9.98 -33.67
N SER A 234 2.39 8.85 -33.01
CA SER A 234 3.31 7.70 -33.07
C SER A 234 2.58 6.38 -33.35
N PRO A 235 1.83 6.27 -34.48
CA PRO A 235 0.95 5.11 -34.76
C PRO A 235 1.71 3.82 -34.96
N ASN A 236 3.00 3.91 -35.27
CA ASN A 236 3.89 2.78 -35.48
C ASN A 236 4.73 2.41 -34.25
N ALA A 237 4.48 3.03 -33.10
CA ALA A 237 5.17 2.66 -31.88
C ALA A 237 4.99 1.16 -31.57
N LEU A 238 6.01 0.56 -30.96
CA LEU A 238 5.99 -0.87 -30.57
C LEU A 238 4.99 -1.13 -29.46
N VAL A 239 4.92 -0.20 -28.52
CA VAL A 239 4.10 -0.31 -27.31
C VAL A 239 3.79 1.08 -26.75
N TYR A 240 2.67 1.17 -26.06
CA TYR A 240 2.22 2.32 -25.30
C TYR A 240 2.13 1.90 -23.84
N LEU A 241 2.78 2.64 -22.95
CA LEU A 241 2.86 2.33 -21.51
C LEU A 241 2.21 3.44 -20.70
N ASP A 242 1.22 3.09 -19.90
CA ASP A 242 0.70 3.90 -18.83
C ASP A 242 0.67 3.06 -17.54
N THR A 243 0.66 3.70 -16.39
CA THR A 243 0.67 3.01 -15.10
C THR A 243 -0.44 3.47 -14.16
N GLY A 244 -1.48 4.10 -14.72
CA GLY A 244 -2.68 4.51 -14.03
C GLY A 244 -3.94 3.94 -14.66
N GLU A 245 -5.01 3.86 -13.87
CA GLU A 245 -6.28 3.21 -14.24
C GLU A 245 -6.89 3.82 -15.52
N GLU A 246 -6.85 5.14 -15.68
CA GLU A 246 -7.47 5.82 -16.81
C GLU A 246 -6.77 5.51 -18.15
N GLY A 247 -5.43 5.47 -18.16
CA GLY A 247 -4.67 5.09 -19.34
C GLY A 247 -4.85 3.62 -19.71
N GLU A 248 -4.99 2.77 -18.71
CA GLU A 248 -5.19 1.33 -18.90
C GLU A 248 -6.55 0.99 -19.50
N GLU A 249 -7.55 1.82 -19.27
CA GLU A 249 -8.86 1.69 -19.92
C GLU A 249 -8.92 2.41 -21.29
N ASN A 250 -8.26 3.56 -21.42
CA ASN A 250 -8.37 4.39 -22.63
C ASN A 250 -7.50 3.89 -23.79
N ILE A 251 -6.25 3.48 -23.52
CA ILE A 251 -5.32 3.05 -24.58
C ILE A 251 -5.89 1.88 -25.40
N PRO A 252 -6.38 0.78 -24.81
CA PRO A 252 -6.93 -0.34 -25.57
C PRO A 252 -8.11 0.08 -26.46
N LYS A 253 -8.98 0.97 -25.97
CA LYS A 253 -10.12 1.51 -26.74
C LYS A 253 -9.68 2.29 -27.97
N ILE A 254 -8.67 3.18 -27.80
CA ILE A 254 -8.12 3.98 -28.91
C ILE A 254 -7.45 3.05 -29.93
N LEU A 255 -6.63 2.10 -29.48
CA LEU A 255 -5.97 1.15 -30.34
C LEU A 255 -6.97 0.29 -31.14
N ALA A 256 -8.03 -0.17 -30.47
CA ALA A 256 -9.08 -0.95 -31.11
C ALA A 256 -9.85 -0.14 -32.15
N ALA A 257 -10.19 1.11 -31.84
CA ALA A 257 -10.89 2.02 -32.79
C ALA A 257 -10.09 2.29 -34.06
N ASP A 258 -8.76 2.40 -33.94
CA ASP A 258 -7.85 2.62 -35.08
C ASP A 258 -7.33 1.31 -35.70
N ASN A 259 -7.84 0.15 -35.26
CA ASN A 259 -7.40 -1.19 -35.68
C ASN A 259 -5.87 -1.42 -35.52
N ILE A 260 -5.28 -0.82 -34.51
CA ILE A 260 -3.87 -0.96 -34.12
C ILE A 260 -3.72 -2.11 -33.15
N LYS A 261 -2.93 -3.12 -33.48
CA LYS A 261 -2.65 -4.26 -32.60
C LYS A 261 -1.27 -4.10 -31.97
N ARG A 262 -1.23 -3.90 -30.67
CA ARG A 262 0.00 -3.81 -29.87
C ARG A 262 -0.17 -4.59 -28.57
N PRO A 263 0.90 -5.20 -28.04
CA PRO A 263 0.84 -5.75 -26.68
C PRO A 263 0.60 -4.61 -25.69
N PHE A 264 -0.33 -4.85 -24.78
CA PHE A 264 -0.62 -3.94 -23.68
C PHE A 264 -0.73 -4.73 -22.37
N VAL A 265 -0.08 -4.25 -21.33
CA VAL A 265 -0.11 -4.86 -19.99
C VAL A 265 -0.57 -3.81 -18.99
N SER A 266 -1.71 -4.08 -18.37
CA SER A 266 -2.31 -3.25 -17.33
C SER A 266 -1.67 -3.53 -15.97
N CYS A 267 -1.71 -2.56 -15.07
CA CYS A 267 -1.28 -2.67 -13.67
C CYS A 267 -2.45 -2.78 -12.68
N ASP A 268 -3.67 -2.58 -13.17
CA ASP A 268 -4.91 -2.71 -12.40
C ASP A 268 -5.92 -3.57 -13.17
N THR A 269 -7.03 -3.93 -12.55
CA THR A 269 -8.00 -4.86 -13.14
C THR A 269 -9.45 -4.42 -12.91
N PRO A 270 -9.83 -3.18 -13.29
CA PRO A 270 -11.23 -2.82 -13.33
C PRO A 270 -12.01 -3.71 -14.31
N GLU A 271 -13.34 -3.70 -14.25
CA GLU A 271 -14.21 -4.58 -15.05
C GLU A 271 -13.89 -4.51 -16.53
N GLU A 272 -13.70 -3.30 -17.06
CA GLU A 272 -13.36 -3.11 -18.48
C GLU A 272 -12.03 -3.78 -18.85
N VAL A 273 -10.99 -3.66 -18.01
CA VAL A 273 -9.70 -4.33 -18.24
C VAL A 273 -9.83 -5.85 -18.19
N ARG A 274 -10.64 -6.38 -17.24
CA ARG A 274 -10.90 -7.82 -17.16
C ARG A 274 -11.58 -8.34 -18.42
N ASP A 275 -12.53 -7.59 -18.94
CA ASP A 275 -13.26 -7.93 -20.17
C ASP A 275 -12.35 -7.84 -21.40
N ASP A 276 -11.50 -6.82 -21.47
CA ASP A 276 -10.53 -6.64 -22.53
C ASP A 276 -9.46 -7.74 -22.55
N ILE A 277 -9.02 -8.23 -21.38
CA ILE A 277 -8.17 -9.43 -21.31
C ILE A 277 -8.93 -10.66 -21.81
N ALA A 278 -10.19 -10.83 -21.43
CA ALA A 278 -11.03 -11.94 -21.87
C ALA A 278 -11.27 -11.92 -23.40
N GLN A 279 -11.37 -10.74 -24.00
CA GLN A 279 -11.50 -10.55 -25.43
C GLN A 279 -10.17 -10.59 -26.18
N GLY A 280 -9.04 -10.39 -25.49
CA GLY A 280 -7.69 -10.36 -26.08
C GLY A 280 -7.29 -9.01 -26.64
N LEU A 281 -7.93 -7.94 -26.20
CA LEU A 281 -7.54 -6.54 -26.49
C LEU A 281 -6.37 -6.14 -25.60
N ILE A 282 -6.35 -6.60 -24.36
CA ILE A 282 -5.24 -6.48 -23.41
C ILE A 282 -4.53 -7.83 -23.29
N THR A 283 -3.20 -7.82 -23.32
CA THR A 283 -2.38 -9.03 -23.25
C THR A 283 -2.46 -9.72 -21.88
N ALA A 284 -2.29 -8.92 -20.85
CA ALA A 284 -2.35 -9.36 -19.45
C ALA A 284 -2.46 -8.15 -18.52
N ALA A 285 -2.75 -8.43 -17.24
CA ALA A 285 -2.55 -7.48 -16.15
C ALA A 285 -1.57 -8.05 -15.10
N VAL A 286 -0.82 -7.16 -14.47
CA VAL A 286 0.00 -7.44 -13.29
C VAL A 286 -0.52 -6.54 -12.15
N PRO A 287 -1.67 -6.90 -11.53
CA PRO A 287 -2.36 -6.03 -10.60
C PRO A 287 -1.61 -5.82 -9.29
N ALA A 288 -1.84 -4.67 -8.66
CA ALA A 288 -1.29 -4.32 -7.36
C ALA A 288 -1.68 -5.31 -6.24
N ASN A 289 -2.74 -6.11 -6.46
CA ASN A 289 -3.26 -7.07 -5.48
C ASN A 289 -3.70 -6.38 -4.17
N PHE A 290 -4.55 -5.40 -4.29
CA PHE A 290 -5.07 -4.62 -3.15
C PHE A 290 -5.81 -5.50 -2.14
N PHE A 291 -6.45 -6.57 -2.59
CA PHE A 291 -7.08 -7.55 -1.71
C PHE A 291 -6.07 -8.12 -0.71
N SER A 292 -4.97 -8.68 -1.19
CA SER A 292 -3.97 -9.31 -0.32
C SER A 292 -3.23 -8.29 0.54
N GLN A 293 -2.97 -7.08 0.01
CA GLN A 293 -2.38 -6.00 0.79
C GLN A 293 -3.26 -5.63 1.99
N SER A 294 -4.54 -5.38 1.75
CA SER A 294 -5.49 -5.01 2.79
C SER A 294 -5.76 -6.16 3.77
N TYR A 295 -5.93 -7.38 3.25
CA TYR A 295 -6.07 -8.58 4.09
C TYR A 295 -4.90 -8.72 5.07
N LEU A 296 -3.66 -8.71 4.55
CA LEU A 296 -2.47 -8.88 5.37
C LEU A 296 -2.27 -7.71 6.34
N ALA A 297 -2.53 -6.47 5.91
CA ALA A 297 -2.44 -5.29 6.76
C ALA A 297 -3.37 -5.40 7.97
N VAL A 298 -4.64 -5.72 7.75
CA VAL A 298 -5.63 -5.90 8.82
C VAL A 298 -5.28 -7.10 9.69
N TYR A 299 -4.94 -8.24 9.08
CA TYR A 299 -4.64 -9.47 9.80
C TYR A 299 -3.42 -9.28 10.73
N ILE A 300 -2.31 -8.76 10.22
CA ILE A 300 -1.07 -8.55 10.99
C ILE A 300 -1.30 -7.55 12.11
N ALA A 301 -1.94 -6.40 11.81
CA ALA A 301 -2.22 -5.38 12.80
C ALA A 301 -3.12 -5.88 13.93
N ALA A 302 -4.21 -6.57 13.58
CA ALA A 302 -5.14 -7.11 14.55
C ALA A 302 -4.51 -8.22 15.40
N GLN A 303 -3.73 -9.12 14.79
CA GLN A 303 -3.02 -10.17 15.53
C GLN A 303 -2.02 -9.60 16.54
N ALA A 304 -1.28 -8.55 16.17
CA ALA A 304 -0.36 -7.90 17.08
C ALA A 304 -1.07 -7.33 18.32
N VAL A 305 -2.27 -6.73 18.12
CA VAL A 305 -3.07 -6.18 19.22
C VAL A 305 -3.74 -7.28 20.04
N LEU A 306 -4.37 -8.29 19.40
CA LEU A 306 -5.08 -9.38 20.09
C LEU A 306 -4.14 -10.23 20.96
N GLN A 307 -2.90 -10.38 20.54
CA GLN A 307 -1.90 -11.22 21.22
C GLN A 307 -0.91 -10.42 22.06
N ASP A 308 -1.11 -9.11 22.20
CA ASP A 308 -0.18 -8.19 22.88
C ASP A 308 1.28 -8.38 22.43
N LYS A 309 1.47 -8.53 21.11
CA LYS A 309 2.79 -8.67 20.48
C LYS A 309 3.33 -7.32 20.02
N PRO A 310 4.66 -7.17 19.94
CA PRO A 310 5.26 -6.00 19.31
C PRO A 310 4.67 -5.76 17.92
N PHE A 311 4.35 -4.50 17.62
CA PHE A 311 3.87 -4.13 16.29
C PHE A 311 5.00 -4.26 15.27
N PRO A 312 4.82 -4.99 14.18
CA PRO A 312 5.89 -5.18 13.19
C PRO A 312 6.27 -3.87 12.51
N VAL A 313 7.54 -3.75 12.16
CA VAL A 313 8.10 -2.59 11.45
C VAL A 313 8.84 -3.07 10.21
N GLY A 314 8.63 -2.40 9.09
CA GLY A 314 9.28 -2.70 7.83
C GLY A 314 8.28 -3.09 6.73
N TRP A 315 8.78 -3.62 5.64
CA TRP A 315 7.99 -3.93 4.46
C TRP A 315 7.63 -5.42 4.37
N VAL A 316 6.33 -5.71 4.45
CA VAL A 316 5.77 -7.02 4.09
C VAL A 316 5.51 -7.02 2.59
N LYS A 317 6.36 -7.71 1.84
CA LYS A 317 6.22 -7.85 0.39
C LYS A 317 5.09 -8.80 0.04
N VAL A 318 4.07 -8.28 -0.63
CA VAL A 318 2.95 -9.07 -1.15
C VAL A 318 3.31 -9.59 -2.53
N PRO A 319 3.26 -10.91 -2.78
CA PRO A 319 3.51 -11.43 -4.12
C PRO A 319 2.48 -10.90 -5.13
N HIS A 320 2.94 -10.42 -6.28
CA HIS A 320 2.05 -10.10 -7.39
C HIS A 320 1.71 -11.36 -8.20
N VAL A 321 0.64 -11.30 -8.96
CA VAL A 321 0.19 -12.33 -9.88
C VAL A 321 0.06 -11.73 -11.28
N THR A 322 0.08 -12.58 -12.28
CA THR A 322 -0.32 -12.19 -13.64
C THR A 322 -1.73 -12.69 -13.90
N VAL A 323 -2.59 -11.80 -14.36
CA VAL A 323 -3.92 -12.13 -14.88
C VAL A 323 -3.86 -12.08 -16.40
N ASP A 324 -4.03 -13.21 -17.04
CA ASP A 324 -3.95 -13.37 -18.48
C ASP A 324 -5.08 -14.27 -19.02
N LYS A 325 -5.04 -14.57 -20.31
CA LYS A 325 -6.02 -15.42 -21.00
C LYS A 325 -6.22 -16.80 -20.34
N LYS A 326 -5.24 -17.29 -19.56
CA LYS A 326 -5.30 -18.63 -18.94
C LYS A 326 -6.13 -18.63 -17.65
N ASN A 327 -6.16 -17.52 -16.92
CA ASN A 327 -6.80 -17.45 -15.61
C ASN A 327 -7.89 -16.38 -15.49
N ILE A 328 -8.11 -15.55 -16.53
CA ILE A 328 -9.09 -14.46 -16.49
C ILE A 328 -10.49 -14.92 -16.11
N ALA A 329 -10.95 -16.05 -16.62
CA ALA A 329 -12.28 -16.58 -16.29
C ALA A 329 -12.43 -16.91 -14.80
N ALA A 330 -11.39 -17.47 -14.18
CA ALA A 330 -11.37 -17.74 -12.75
C ALA A 330 -11.30 -16.43 -11.94
N TYR A 331 -10.57 -15.43 -12.44
CA TYR A 331 -10.45 -14.13 -11.82
C TYR A 331 -11.78 -13.34 -11.89
N GLN A 332 -12.44 -13.28 -13.06
CA GLN A 332 -13.78 -12.68 -13.20
C GLN A 332 -14.79 -13.33 -12.26
N LYS A 333 -14.79 -14.67 -12.18
CA LYS A 333 -15.63 -15.40 -11.23
C LYS A 333 -15.34 -15.03 -9.78
N ALA A 334 -14.08 -14.79 -9.42
CA ALA A 334 -13.72 -14.35 -8.07
C ALA A 334 -14.33 -12.98 -7.74
N TRP A 335 -14.47 -12.11 -8.70
CA TRP A 335 -15.08 -10.79 -8.56
C TRP A 335 -16.61 -10.81 -8.39
N GLU A 336 -17.31 -11.90 -8.74
CA GLU A 336 -18.76 -12.02 -8.47
C GLU A 336 -19.09 -11.93 -6.96
N LYS A 337 -18.13 -12.36 -6.11
CA LYS A 337 -18.21 -12.26 -4.64
C LYS A 337 -16.83 -11.90 -4.11
N PRO A 338 -16.41 -10.62 -4.17
CA PRO A 338 -15.02 -10.22 -3.95
C PRO A 338 -14.42 -10.71 -2.63
N GLU A 339 -15.18 -10.66 -1.53
CA GLU A 339 -14.68 -11.09 -0.21
C GLU A 339 -14.24 -12.57 -0.18
N THR A 340 -15.07 -13.46 -0.72
CA THR A 340 -14.79 -14.90 -0.69
C THR A 340 -14.07 -15.39 -1.92
N GLY A 341 -14.38 -14.84 -3.08
CA GLY A 341 -13.81 -15.23 -4.36
C GLY A 341 -12.35 -14.82 -4.49
N LEU A 342 -12.03 -13.55 -4.19
CA LEU A 342 -10.64 -13.08 -4.21
C LEU A 342 -9.83 -13.70 -3.07
N ARG A 343 -10.45 -13.95 -1.89
CA ARG A 343 -9.79 -14.71 -0.80
C ARG A 343 -9.37 -16.10 -1.26
N ALA A 344 -10.21 -16.78 -2.06
CA ALA A 344 -9.88 -18.08 -2.63
C ALA A 344 -8.83 -17.97 -3.75
N PHE A 345 -8.97 -16.99 -4.64
CA PHE A 345 -8.04 -16.78 -5.75
C PHE A 345 -6.62 -16.48 -5.28
N TYR A 346 -6.48 -15.64 -4.25
CA TYR A 346 -5.18 -15.23 -3.70
C TYR A 346 -4.73 -16.10 -2.50
N SER A 347 -5.40 -17.22 -2.20
CA SER A 347 -5.13 -18.02 -0.98
C SER A 347 -3.66 -18.40 -0.83
N ALA A 348 -3.05 -18.92 -1.89
CA ALA A 348 -1.65 -19.38 -1.84
C ALA A 348 -0.67 -18.22 -1.50
N GLN A 349 -0.85 -17.05 -2.10
CA GLN A 349 -0.01 -15.88 -1.85
C GLN A 349 -0.21 -15.33 -0.44
N ILE A 350 -1.46 -15.26 0.00
CA ILE A 350 -1.81 -14.79 1.34
C ILE A 350 -1.21 -15.71 2.40
N GLU A 351 -1.40 -17.00 2.28
CA GLU A 351 -0.93 -17.99 3.25
C GLU A 351 0.60 -18.06 3.29
N ALA A 352 1.25 -18.08 2.13
CA ALA A 352 2.70 -18.05 2.05
C ALA A 352 3.28 -16.80 2.73
N THR A 353 2.65 -15.63 2.57
CA THR A 353 3.12 -14.38 3.21
C THR A 353 2.78 -14.35 4.68
N ARG A 354 1.52 -14.65 5.05
CA ARG A 354 1.03 -14.61 6.42
C ARG A 354 1.79 -15.52 7.36
N ASP A 355 2.06 -16.73 6.90
CA ASP A 355 2.64 -17.81 7.74
C ASP A 355 4.18 -17.74 7.79
N HIS A 356 4.81 -16.89 6.97
CA HIS A 356 6.25 -16.75 6.85
C HIS A 356 6.75 -15.30 6.98
N ILE A 357 6.08 -14.48 7.80
CA ILE A 357 6.56 -13.11 8.07
C ILE A 357 7.91 -13.19 8.78
N PRO A 358 9.01 -12.66 8.19
CA PRO A 358 10.32 -12.75 8.80
C PRO A 358 10.39 -11.90 10.06
N ALA A 359 11.22 -12.31 11.03
CA ALA A 359 11.42 -11.57 12.29
C ALA A 359 11.97 -10.15 12.06
N LYS A 360 12.73 -9.95 10.98
CA LYS A 360 13.20 -8.64 10.52
C LYS A 360 12.70 -8.40 9.10
N LEU A 361 11.83 -7.41 8.95
CA LEU A 361 11.32 -6.98 7.66
C LEU A 361 12.33 -6.05 6.95
N PRO A 362 12.35 -6.03 5.60
CA PRO A 362 13.13 -5.05 4.83
C PRO A 362 12.68 -3.61 5.14
N ASP A 363 13.57 -2.65 4.91
CA ASP A 363 13.25 -1.23 5.06
C ASP A 363 12.25 -0.81 3.97
N PRO A 364 11.17 -0.08 4.32
CA PRO A 364 10.25 0.49 3.35
C PRO A 364 10.92 1.45 2.34
N ASP A 365 12.02 2.07 2.70
CA ASP A 365 12.76 2.97 1.80
C ASP A 365 13.30 2.24 0.56
N LEU A 366 13.54 0.93 0.62
CA LEU A 366 13.94 0.11 -0.53
C LEU A 366 12.87 0.04 -1.62
N TYR A 367 11.61 0.36 -1.28
CA TYR A 367 10.53 0.41 -2.25
C TYR A 367 10.58 1.64 -3.15
N THR A 368 11.02 2.79 -2.60
CA THR A 368 11.10 4.05 -3.35
C THR A 368 12.40 4.22 -4.12
N HIS A 369 13.40 3.40 -3.81
CA HIS A 369 14.71 3.39 -4.45
C HIS A 369 15.06 1.97 -4.88
N PRO A 370 14.37 1.40 -5.89
CA PRO A 370 14.77 0.11 -6.43
C PRO A 370 16.22 0.24 -6.89
N GLN A 371 17.07 -0.67 -6.45
CA GLN A 371 18.49 -0.69 -6.89
C GLN A 371 18.52 -0.75 -8.42
N GLN A 372 19.12 0.27 -9.01
CA GLN A 372 19.32 0.39 -10.45
C GLN A 372 20.23 -0.70 -10.98
#